data_d1265da55d48e429c0b9b7744ad6ab12
#
_entry.id   d1265da55d48e429c0b9b7744ad6ab12
#
_cell.length_a   1.000
_cell.length_b   1.000
_cell.length_c   1.000
_cell.angle_alpha   90.00
_cell.angle_beta   90.00
_cell.angle_gamma   90.00
#
_symmetry.space_group_name_H-M   'P 1'
#
loop_
_entity.id
_entity.type
_entity.pdbx_description
1 polymer ?
#
loop_
_entity_poly.entity_id
_entity_poly.type
_entity_poly.pdbx_seq_one_letter_code
_entity_poly.pdbx_strand_id
1 'polypeptide(L)'
;MRVRHTSGRWGAALLGALLAVAGALLPAGPAAAGAAWTPHCGHYETVPVAGGRYVVDNNAYGPGTAMCLGTDGGPGFTVLSSNASASPPAGPVAYPEIFDGCHWNTCSTGSALPLRVSELGRATSDWSTTLPAVGDYNVAYDLWFNTTPTTPAENGQPDGAELMIWLDRRPAGAGPTGSTAYVAGAGYASWQLTIAANGRQWPMVAYQAQTPTTSVTGLDLRAFVRDAVARGVVDPSWYLVSIEAGFELWSGGAGLRTDSFATDVRPGRPAGPVGAPGGQCLADLPGTVAGGPEPVALLPCDGSSDQWWTVETDGTLRHAGKCLGTDGNAASLNPCNGSPYHVWLVGLAGALWNQGASGCLRDPAAGSVPGGGADLAGCDGSPGQRWTLPANVV
;
A
#
# COMPACT_ATOMS: atom_id res chain seq x y z
N MET A 1 7.63 13.38 80.63
CA MET A 1 6.43 13.07 81.43
C MET A 1 5.88 11.74 80.95
N ARG A 2 5.97 10.73 81.81
CA ARG A 2 5.50 9.35 81.55
C ARG A 2 3.99 9.30 81.67
N VAL A 3 3.28 8.58 80.77
CA VAL A 3 2.09 7.80 81.14
C VAL A 3 2.02 6.56 80.24
N ARG A 4 2.00 5.42 80.91
CA ARG A 4 1.67 4.07 80.39
C ARG A 4 0.15 3.88 80.48
N HIS A 5 -0.43 3.03 79.63
CA HIS A 5 -1.46 2.02 79.93
C HIS A 5 -1.74 1.18 78.72
N THR A 6 -1.51 -0.04 78.72
CA THR A 6 -2.11 -1.32 79.16
C THR A 6 -3.11 -1.92 78.15
N SER A 7 -2.67 -3.07 77.72
CA SER A 7 -3.25 -4.31 77.16
C SER A 7 -4.77 -4.52 77.22
N GLY A 8 -5.33 -5.02 76.14
CA GLY A 8 -6.57 -5.74 76.05
C GLY A 8 -6.56 -6.74 74.94
N ARG A 9 -6.28 -8.02 75.27
CA ARG A 9 -6.41 -9.16 74.37
C ARG A 9 -7.87 -9.58 74.30
N TRP A 10 -8.46 -9.63 73.12
CA TRP A 10 -9.63 -10.43 72.83
C TRP A 10 -9.35 -11.31 71.64
N GLY A 11 -9.32 -12.64 71.85
CA GLY A 11 -9.24 -13.63 70.84
C GLY A 11 -10.60 -13.84 70.17
N ALA A 12 -10.65 -13.81 68.87
CA ALA A 12 -11.74 -14.34 68.07
C ALA A 12 -11.21 -15.43 67.19
N ALA A 13 -11.58 -16.66 67.49
CA ALA A 13 -11.35 -17.83 66.70
C ALA A 13 -12.22 -17.75 65.44
N LEU A 14 -11.63 -17.63 64.29
CA LEU A 14 -12.29 -17.80 62.99
C LEU A 14 -12.05 -19.20 62.51
N LEU A 15 -13.11 -20.04 62.49
CA LEU A 15 -13.14 -21.32 61.77
C LEU A 15 -12.99 -21.04 60.30
N GLY A 16 -11.89 -21.45 59.69
CA GLY A 16 -11.69 -21.47 58.28
C GLY A 16 -12.43 -22.65 57.64
N ALA A 17 -13.49 -22.42 56.90
CA ALA A 17 -14.05 -23.42 56.03
C ALA A 17 -13.27 -23.49 54.74
N LEU A 18 -12.51 -24.58 54.56
CA LEU A 18 -11.83 -24.95 53.31
C LEU A 18 -12.91 -25.42 52.30
N LEU A 19 -13.28 -24.54 51.38
CA LEU A 19 -14.02 -24.90 50.18
C LEU A 19 -13.02 -25.49 49.17
N ALA A 20 -13.01 -26.84 49.04
CA ALA A 20 -12.32 -27.52 47.97
C ALA A 20 -13.09 -27.27 46.64
N VAL A 21 -12.59 -26.38 45.81
CA VAL A 21 -13.08 -26.22 44.43
C VAL A 21 -12.51 -27.38 43.63
N ALA A 22 -13.32 -28.39 43.39
CA ALA A 22 -13.03 -29.43 42.40
C ALA A 22 -13.09 -28.80 41.00
N GLY A 23 -11.92 -28.40 40.47
CA GLY A 23 -11.76 -28.01 39.09
C GLY A 23 -12.04 -29.20 38.17
N ALA A 24 -13.21 -29.22 37.53
CA ALA A 24 -13.47 -30.18 36.45
C ALA A 24 -12.50 -29.82 35.29
N LEU A 25 -11.50 -30.67 35.08
CA LEU A 25 -10.70 -30.68 33.86
C LEU A 25 -11.63 -31.08 32.72
N LEU A 26 -12.13 -30.07 31.95
CA LEU A 26 -12.78 -30.34 30.69
C LEU A 26 -11.72 -30.98 29.77
N PRO A 27 -12.01 -32.11 29.10
CA PRO A 27 -11.12 -32.68 28.13
C PRO A 27 -10.89 -31.58 27.03
N ALA A 28 -9.63 -31.32 26.70
CA ALA A 28 -9.28 -30.49 25.54
C ALA A 28 -9.94 -31.17 24.32
N GLY A 29 -10.87 -30.43 23.68
CA GLY A 29 -11.45 -30.90 22.43
C GLY A 29 -10.33 -31.16 21.42
N PRO A 30 -10.52 -32.07 20.46
CA PRO A 30 -9.52 -32.30 19.43
C PRO A 30 -9.20 -30.96 18.77
N ALA A 31 -7.90 -30.61 18.71
CA ALA A 31 -7.44 -29.47 17.93
C ALA A 31 -8.02 -29.64 16.53
N ALA A 32 -8.73 -28.62 16.02
CA ALA A 32 -9.21 -28.63 14.65
C ALA A 32 -8.02 -28.95 13.76
N ALA A 33 -8.09 -30.11 13.05
CA ALA A 33 -7.10 -30.44 12.05
C ALA A 33 -7.11 -29.27 11.06
N GLY A 34 -5.98 -28.54 10.93
CA GLY A 34 -5.84 -27.50 9.92
C GLY A 34 -6.22 -28.09 8.55
N ALA A 35 -6.91 -27.32 7.72
CA ALA A 35 -7.28 -27.77 6.38
C ALA A 35 -6.05 -28.33 5.67
N ALA A 36 -6.18 -29.52 5.10
CA ALA A 36 -5.07 -30.15 4.40
C ALA A 36 -4.80 -29.36 3.12
N TRP A 37 -3.53 -29.00 2.87
CA TRP A 37 -3.11 -28.33 1.65
C TRP A 37 -3.28 -29.26 0.44
N THR A 38 -4.02 -28.82 -0.56
CA THR A 38 -4.12 -29.50 -1.85
C THR A 38 -2.93 -29.09 -2.72
N PRO A 39 -2.08 -30.06 -3.19
CA PRO A 39 -0.89 -29.73 -3.95
C PRO A 39 -1.20 -29.42 -5.43
N HIS A 40 -0.50 -28.44 -5.99
CA HIS A 40 -0.53 -27.99 -7.37
C HIS A 40 0.92 -27.83 -7.84
N CYS A 41 1.34 -28.62 -8.82
CA CYS A 41 2.75 -28.75 -9.21
C CYS A 41 3.01 -28.44 -10.70
N GLY A 42 2.02 -28.00 -11.44
CA GLY A 42 2.22 -27.56 -12.83
C GLY A 42 3.01 -26.25 -12.90
N HIS A 43 3.85 -26.08 -13.90
CA HIS A 43 4.77 -24.94 -14.09
C HIS A 43 4.05 -23.58 -14.02
N TYR A 44 2.90 -23.47 -14.68
CA TYR A 44 2.03 -22.29 -14.73
C TYR A 44 0.61 -22.69 -14.35
N GLU A 45 0.50 -23.54 -13.32
CA GLU A 45 -0.79 -23.99 -12.84
C GLU A 45 -1.46 -22.88 -12.05
N THR A 46 -2.61 -22.44 -12.54
CA THR A 46 -3.45 -21.45 -11.89
C THR A 46 -4.62 -22.12 -11.16
N VAL A 47 -4.89 -21.66 -9.95
CA VAL A 47 -5.92 -22.23 -9.08
C VAL A 47 -6.83 -21.13 -8.55
N PRO A 48 -8.13 -21.10 -8.91
CA PRO A 48 -9.08 -20.20 -8.30
C PRO A 48 -9.27 -20.52 -6.81
N VAL A 49 -9.17 -19.51 -5.95
CA VAL A 49 -9.32 -19.61 -4.50
C VAL A 49 -10.33 -18.57 -4.00
N ALA A 50 -10.80 -18.72 -2.76
CA ALA A 50 -11.81 -17.84 -2.17
C ALA A 50 -13.06 -17.68 -3.08
N GLY A 51 -13.55 -18.81 -3.63
CA GLY A 51 -14.69 -18.80 -4.54
C GLY A 51 -14.41 -18.17 -5.91
N GLY A 52 -13.14 -18.11 -6.32
CA GLY A 52 -12.67 -17.47 -7.57
C GLY A 52 -12.38 -15.99 -7.44
N ARG A 53 -12.56 -15.39 -6.26
CA ARG A 53 -12.24 -13.98 -6.03
C ARG A 53 -10.77 -13.67 -6.27
N TYR A 54 -9.92 -14.64 -6.03
CA TYR A 54 -8.48 -14.60 -6.30
C TYR A 54 -8.05 -15.84 -7.07
N VAL A 55 -6.87 -15.75 -7.69
CA VAL A 55 -6.21 -16.89 -8.33
C VAL A 55 -4.81 -17.01 -7.74
N VAL A 56 -4.42 -18.25 -7.43
CA VAL A 56 -3.03 -18.59 -7.08
C VAL A 56 -2.36 -19.12 -8.34
N ASP A 57 -1.15 -18.65 -8.64
CA ASP A 57 -0.31 -19.12 -9.75
C ASP A 57 1.01 -19.69 -9.23
N ASN A 58 1.39 -20.84 -9.74
CA ASN A 58 2.68 -21.45 -9.44
C ASN A 58 3.85 -20.69 -10.05
N ASN A 59 3.68 -20.17 -11.25
CA ASN A 59 4.60 -19.25 -11.96
C ASN A 59 6.10 -19.60 -11.80
N ALA A 60 6.44 -20.86 -12.06
CA ALA A 60 7.81 -21.39 -11.99
C ALA A 60 8.51 -21.28 -13.36
N TYR A 61 8.83 -20.06 -13.81
CA TYR A 61 9.25 -19.78 -15.19
C TYR A 61 10.72 -20.07 -15.51
N GLY A 62 11.57 -20.25 -14.51
CA GLY A 62 13.00 -20.53 -14.71
C GLY A 62 13.24 -21.91 -15.33
N PRO A 63 14.22 -22.05 -16.24
CA PRO A 63 14.54 -23.34 -16.83
C PRO A 63 14.87 -24.42 -15.78
N GLY A 64 14.12 -25.52 -15.79
CA GLY A 64 14.30 -26.62 -14.83
C GLY A 64 13.80 -26.36 -13.41
N THR A 65 13.17 -25.21 -13.17
CA THR A 65 12.53 -24.91 -11.87
C THR A 65 11.26 -25.75 -11.74
N ALA A 66 11.17 -26.50 -10.65
CA ALA A 66 10.01 -27.28 -10.28
C ALA A 66 9.56 -26.86 -8.88
N MET A 67 8.26 -26.60 -8.73
CA MET A 67 7.67 -26.13 -7.50
C MET A 67 6.26 -26.72 -7.33
N CYS A 68 5.87 -27.03 -6.10
CA CYS A 68 4.52 -27.37 -5.75
C CYS A 68 3.97 -26.37 -4.75
N LEU A 69 2.82 -25.78 -5.07
CA LEU A 69 2.05 -24.97 -4.14
C LEU A 69 1.00 -25.81 -3.43
N GLY A 70 0.60 -25.41 -2.24
CA GLY A 70 -0.56 -25.92 -1.54
C GLY A 70 -1.61 -24.83 -1.40
N THR A 71 -2.88 -25.16 -1.67
CA THR A 71 -4.03 -24.30 -1.38
C THR A 71 -5.01 -25.03 -0.47
N ASP A 72 -5.75 -24.28 0.36
CA ASP A 72 -6.83 -24.81 1.21
C ASP A 72 -8.21 -24.25 0.80
N GLY A 73 -8.26 -23.55 -0.33
CA GLY A 73 -9.46 -22.90 -0.86
C GLY A 73 -9.71 -21.49 -0.30
N GLY A 74 -8.97 -21.06 0.72
CA GLY A 74 -8.96 -19.71 1.26
C GLY A 74 -8.08 -18.75 0.45
N PRO A 75 -8.03 -17.46 0.84
CA PRO A 75 -7.24 -16.43 0.13
C PRO A 75 -5.75 -16.50 0.53
N GLY A 76 -5.13 -17.65 0.35
CA GLY A 76 -3.73 -17.89 0.65
C GLY A 76 -3.19 -19.14 0.00
N PHE A 77 -1.88 -19.33 0.10
CA PHE A 77 -1.18 -20.51 -0.42
C PHE A 77 0.13 -20.75 0.35
N THR A 78 0.73 -21.91 0.18
CA THR A 78 2.05 -22.23 0.71
C THR A 78 2.92 -22.88 -0.35
N VAL A 79 4.22 -22.63 -0.34
CA VAL A 79 5.19 -23.36 -1.15
C VAL A 79 5.54 -24.67 -0.44
N LEU A 80 5.00 -25.79 -0.91
CA LEU A 80 5.23 -27.13 -0.34
C LEU A 80 6.63 -27.63 -0.65
N SER A 81 7.09 -27.41 -1.88
CA SER A 81 8.44 -27.77 -2.33
C SER A 81 8.91 -26.84 -3.44
N SER A 82 10.22 -26.63 -3.53
CA SER A 82 10.85 -25.87 -4.60
C SER A 82 12.29 -26.33 -4.77
N ASN A 83 12.74 -26.44 -6.02
CA ASN A 83 14.13 -26.60 -6.39
C ASN A 83 14.75 -25.33 -6.97
N ALA A 84 14.12 -24.17 -6.76
CA ALA A 84 14.64 -22.88 -7.25
C ALA A 84 16.12 -22.73 -6.88
N SER A 85 16.94 -22.47 -7.89
CA SER A 85 18.39 -22.31 -7.75
C SER A 85 18.91 -21.41 -8.87
N ALA A 86 19.01 -20.14 -8.60
CA ALA A 86 19.67 -19.14 -9.42
C ALA A 86 20.72 -18.42 -8.59
N SER A 87 21.81 -18.01 -9.23
CA SER A 87 22.87 -17.24 -8.56
C SER A 87 22.96 -15.86 -9.17
N PRO A 88 23.12 -14.81 -8.38
CA PRO A 88 23.38 -13.47 -8.91
C PRO A 88 24.56 -13.48 -9.90
N PRO A 89 24.51 -12.72 -11.03
CA PRO A 89 23.53 -11.67 -11.31
C PRO A 89 22.25 -12.12 -12.04
N ALA A 90 21.94 -13.41 -12.08
CA ALA A 90 20.68 -13.88 -12.67
C ALA A 90 19.46 -13.36 -11.91
N GLY A 91 18.37 -13.12 -12.63
CA GLY A 91 17.07 -12.77 -12.05
C GLY A 91 16.45 -13.94 -11.28
N PRO A 92 15.27 -13.73 -10.69
CA PRO A 92 14.49 -14.80 -10.05
C PRO A 92 14.08 -15.85 -11.08
N VAL A 93 13.75 -17.05 -10.61
CA VAL A 93 13.37 -18.20 -11.46
C VAL A 93 11.93 -18.65 -11.21
N ALA A 94 11.24 -18.05 -10.27
CA ALA A 94 9.82 -18.25 -10.00
C ALA A 94 9.25 -17.06 -9.27
N TYR A 95 7.92 -16.86 -9.39
CA TYR A 95 7.15 -15.91 -8.63
C TYR A 95 5.80 -16.52 -8.25
N PRO A 96 5.76 -17.49 -7.29
CA PRO A 96 4.49 -18.02 -6.78
C PRO A 96 3.72 -16.88 -6.13
N GLU A 97 2.45 -16.72 -6.54
CA GLU A 97 1.66 -15.56 -6.18
C GLU A 97 0.18 -15.87 -6.01
N ILE A 98 -0.53 -14.92 -5.40
CA ILE A 98 -1.98 -14.79 -5.42
C ILE A 98 -2.34 -13.45 -6.01
N PHE A 99 -3.34 -13.37 -6.89
CA PHE A 99 -3.69 -12.13 -7.54
C PHE A 99 -5.20 -11.85 -7.63
N ASP A 100 -5.49 -10.54 -7.75
CA ASP A 100 -6.76 -9.95 -8.12
C ASP A 100 -6.64 -9.31 -9.50
N GLY A 101 -7.55 -9.59 -10.41
CA GLY A 101 -7.52 -9.09 -11.78
C GLY A 101 -7.09 -10.14 -12.78
N CYS A 102 -6.27 -9.75 -13.77
CA CYS A 102 -5.85 -10.63 -14.86
C CYS A 102 -4.33 -10.72 -14.97
N HIS A 103 -3.80 -11.93 -14.93
CA HIS A 103 -2.41 -12.27 -15.16
C HIS A 103 -2.30 -13.26 -16.32
N TRP A 104 -1.52 -12.96 -17.35
CA TRP A 104 -1.26 -13.79 -18.55
C TRP A 104 -2.48 -14.55 -19.08
N ASN A 105 -3.60 -13.86 -19.32
CA ASN A 105 -4.90 -14.38 -19.78
C ASN A 105 -5.71 -15.19 -18.76
N THR A 106 -5.25 -15.38 -17.55
CA THR A 106 -6.05 -15.92 -16.44
C THR A 106 -6.59 -14.77 -15.61
N CYS A 107 -7.89 -14.78 -15.34
CA CYS A 107 -8.53 -13.69 -14.59
C CYS A 107 -9.26 -14.25 -13.36
N SER A 108 -9.20 -13.50 -12.26
CA SER A 108 -10.06 -13.71 -11.09
C SER A 108 -11.51 -13.30 -11.40
N THR A 109 -12.48 -13.80 -10.63
CA THR A 109 -13.89 -13.45 -10.80
C THR A 109 -14.31 -12.38 -9.80
N GLY A 110 -15.20 -11.48 -10.22
CA GLY A 110 -15.71 -10.42 -9.35
C GLY A 110 -14.68 -9.34 -9.00
N SER A 111 -13.59 -9.25 -9.76
CA SER A 111 -12.63 -8.16 -9.69
C SER A 111 -13.20 -6.87 -10.27
N ALA A 112 -12.79 -5.73 -9.74
CA ALA A 112 -13.01 -4.43 -10.38
C ALA A 112 -11.96 -4.12 -11.48
N LEU A 113 -10.95 -4.95 -11.62
CA LEU A 113 -9.90 -4.83 -12.64
C LEU A 113 -10.30 -5.56 -13.93
N PRO A 114 -9.87 -5.10 -15.11
CA PRO A 114 -9.01 -3.93 -15.33
C PRO A 114 -9.74 -2.59 -15.09
N LEU A 115 -9.04 -1.63 -14.48
CA LEU A 115 -9.58 -0.31 -14.18
C LEU A 115 -8.62 0.78 -14.67
N ARG A 116 -9.16 1.80 -15.38
CA ARG A 116 -8.35 2.92 -15.85
C ARG A 116 -7.68 3.64 -14.67
N VAL A 117 -6.38 3.93 -14.79
CA VAL A 117 -5.59 4.56 -13.73
C VAL A 117 -6.20 5.90 -13.30
N SER A 118 -6.66 6.73 -14.25
CA SER A 118 -7.34 8.00 -13.94
C SER A 118 -8.68 7.84 -13.21
N GLU A 119 -9.26 6.64 -13.20
CA GLU A 119 -10.53 6.32 -12.53
C GLU A 119 -10.31 5.49 -11.26
N LEU A 120 -9.04 5.24 -10.87
CA LEU A 120 -8.70 4.47 -9.68
C LEU A 120 -8.94 5.31 -8.43
N GLY A 121 -10.13 5.19 -7.85
CA GLY A 121 -10.52 5.92 -6.65
C GLY A 121 -9.92 5.32 -5.39
N ARG A 122 -9.91 4.00 -5.30
CA ARG A 122 -9.33 3.23 -4.19
C ARG A 122 -8.62 2.00 -4.72
N ALA A 123 -7.46 1.73 -4.19
CA ALA A 123 -6.76 0.45 -4.30
C ALA A 123 -5.98 0.23 -3.01
N THR A 124 -6.48 -0.65 -2.15
CA THR A 124 -5.81 -1.02 -0.90
C THR A 124 -5.69 -2.52 -0.81
N SER A 125 -4.69 -3.00 -0.05
CA SER A 125 -4.51 -4.43 0.19
C SER A 125 -4.14 -4.71 1.64
N ASP A 126 -4.66 -5.85 2.13
CA ASP A 126 -4.18 -6.53 3.32
C ASP A 126 -3.42 -7.78 2.87
N TRP A 127 -2.24 -8.00 3.42
CA TRP A 127 -1.44 -9.19 3.13
C TRP A 127 -0.60 -9.60 4.33
N SER A 128 -0.61 -10.88 4.66
CA SER A 128 0.24 -11.43 5.72
C SER A 128 0.94 -12.69 5.24
N THR A 129 2.19 -12.89 5.69
CA THR A 129 3.07 -13.96 5.24
C THR A 129 3.79 -14.64 6.37
N THR A 130 4.07 -15.94 6.19
CA THR A 130 5.03 -16.71 6.99
C THR A 130 6.25 -17.00 6.14
N LEU A 131 7.44 -16.69 6.68
CA LEU A 131 8.70 -16.74 5.95
C LEU A 131 9.65 -17.77 6.57
N PRO A 132 10.27 -18.68 5.77
CA PRO A 132 11.34 -19.55 6.24
C PRO A 132 12.62 -18.76 6.54
N ALA A 133 13.46 -19.32 7.40
CA ALA A 133 14.72 -18.69 7.80
C ALA A 133 15.80 -18.75 6.70
N VAL A 134 15.63 -19.62 5.70
CA VAL A 134 16.62 -19.89 4.65
C VAL A 134 16.00 -19.68 3.27
N GLY A 135 16.83 -19.30 2.31
CA GLY A 135 16.44 -19.02 0.94
C GLY A 135 16.90 -17.64 0.48
N ASP A 136 16.86 -17.42 -0.83
CA ASP A 136 17.09 -16.12 -1.46
C ASP A 136 15.80 -15.75 -2.19
N TYR A 137 15.06 -14.79 -1.64
CA TYR A 137 13.74 -14.38 -2.13
C TYR A 137 13.39 -12.96 -1.67
N ASN A 138 12.43 -12.35 -2.34
CA ASN A 138 11.73 -11.18 -1.82
C ASN A 138 10.28 -11.52 -1.46
N VAL A 139 9.61 -10.58 -0.79
CA VAL A 139 8.18 -10.57 -0.51
C VAL A 139 7.64 -9.33 -1.20
N ALA A 140 6.95 -9.48 -2.30
CA ALA A 140 6.64 -8.37 -3.17
C ALA A 140 5.20 -8.38 -3.66
N TYR A 141 4.62 -7.18 -3.74
CA TYR A 141 3.53 -6.93 -4.66
C TYR A 141 4.10 -6.68 -6.05
N ASP A 142 3.34 -7.09 -7.07
CA ASP A 142 3.55 -6.74 -8.46
C ASP A 142 2.23 -6.24 -9.06
N LEU A 143 2.23 -5.02 -9.57
CA LEU A 143 1.08 -4.37 -10.18
C LEU A 143 1.36 -4.18 -11.66
N TRP A 144 0.51 -4.75 -12.51
CA TRP A 144 0.68 -4.69 -13.95
C TRP A 144 -0.31 -3.74 -14.62
N PHE A 145 0.19 -3.04 -15.63
CA PHE A 145 -0.55 -2.06 -16.39
C PHE A 145 -0.58 -2.40 -17.88
N ASN A 146 -1.74 -2.20 -18.50
CA ASN A 146 -1.93 -2.31 -19.94
C ASN A 146 -2.31 -0.97 -20.55
N THR A 147 -1.98 -0.78 -21.82
CA THR A 147 -2.45 0.37 -22.61
C THR A 147 -3.93 0.27 -22.95
N THR A 148 -4.52 -0.93 -22.89
CA THR A 148 -5.92 -1.24 -23.13
C THR A 148 -6.55 -1.99 -21.95
N PRO A 149 -7.89 -2.03 -21.82
CA PRO A 149 -8.57 -2.71 -20.71
C PRO A 149 -8.59 -4.24 -20.83
N THR A 150 -7.83 -4.82 -21.75
CA THR A 150 -7.76 -6.26 -21.99
C THR A 150 -6.33 -6.74 -21.85
N THR A 151 -6.13 -7.97 -21.39
CA THR A 151 -4.82 -8.60 -21.50
C THR A 151 -4.48 -8.79 -22.97
N PRO A 152 -3.21 -8.59 -23.39
CA PRO A 152 -2.81 -8.82 -24.77
C PRO A 152 -3.16 -10.24 -25.21
N ALA A 153 -3.78 -10.36 -26.38
CA ALA A 153 -4.17 -11.67 -26.93
C ALA A 153 -2.98 -12.58 -27.21
N GLU A 154 -1.80 -12.00 -27.46
CA GLU A 154 -0.57 -12.71 -27.75
C GLU A 154 0.22 -12.92 -26.47
N ASN A 155 0.26 -14.17 -25.99
CA ASN A 155 0.91 -14.65 -24.75
C ASN A 155 0.51 -13.94 -23.42
N GLY A 156 -0.50 -13.11 -23.44
CA GLY A 156 -1.10 -12.51 -22.25
C GLY A 156 -0.26 -11.49 -21.48
N GLN A 157 0.96 -11.22 -21.92
CA GLN A 157 1.87 -10.31 -21.23
C GLN A 157 1.37 -8.86 -21.29
N PRO A 158 1.33 -8.13 -20.18
CA PRO A 158 1.03 -6.71 -20.15
C PRO A 158 1.94 -5.87 -21.06
N ASP A 159 1.40 -4.80 -21.65
CA ASP A 159 2.06 -3.95 -22.64
C ASP A 159 2.30 -2.50 -22.16
N GLY A 160 1.99 -2.22 -20.89
CA GLY A 160 2.19 -0.92 -20.25
C GLY A 160 3.45 -0.92 -19.37
N ALA A 161 3.25 -1.00 -18.06
CA ALA A 161 4.31 -0.92 -17.06
C ALA A 161 4.16 -1.98 -15.97
N GLU A 162 5.21 -2.12 -15.19
CA GLU A 162 5.28 -2.93 -13.97
C GLU A 162 5.61 -2.03 -12.77
N LEU A 163 4.93 -2.24 -11.65
CA LEU A 163 5.19 -1.56 -10.39
C LEU A 163 5.36 -2.59 -9.29
N MET A 164 6.55 -2.67 -8.72
CA MET A 164 6.84 -3.59 -7.62
C MET A 164 6.92 -2.88 -6.27
N ILE A 165 6.40 -3.54 -5.22
CA ILE A 165 6.54 -3.08 -3.82
C ILE A 165 7.11 -4.22 -3.00
N TRP A 166 8.40 -4.15 -2.67
CA TRP A 166 9.08 -5.15 -1.85
C TRP A 166 8.88 -4.85 -0.37
N LEU A 167 8.14 -5.69 0.33
CA LEU A 167 7.91 -5.57 1.77
C LEU A 167 9.08 -6.13 2.58
N ASP A 168 9.72 -7.20 2.10
CA ASP A 168 10.91 -7.81 2.71
C ASP A 168 11.82 -8.38 1.60
N ARG A 169 13.08 -8.62 1.94
CA ARG A 169 14.09 -9.24 1.09
C ARG A 169 15.02 -10.10 1.91
N ARG A 170 15.21 -11.34 1.50
CA ARG A 170 16.11 -12.29 2.15
C ARG A 170 17.16 -12.82 1.15
N PRO A 171 18.47 -12.76 1.45
CA PRO A 171 19.04 -12.06 2.60
C PRO A 171 18.82 -10.54 2.55
N ALA A 172 18.82 -9.90 3.70
CA ALA A 172 18.59 -8.46 3.83
C ALA A 172 19.63 -7.65 3.06
N GLY A 173 19.22 -6.50 2.52
CA GLY A 173 20.11 -5.54 1.84
C GLY A 173 20.46 -5.85 0.40
N ALA A 174 19.84 -6.83 -0.24
CA ALA A 174 20.18 -7.29 -1.58
C ALA A 174 19.48 -6.53 -2.74
N GLY A 175 18.78 -5.44 -2.48
CA GLY A 175 18.15 -4.62 -3.52
C GLY A 175 19.14 -3.65 -4.20
N PRO A 176 18.84 -3.15 -5.39
CA PRO A 176 19.60 -2.09 -6.02
C PRO A 176 19.64 -0.83 -5.15
N THR A 177 20.73 -0.07 -5.24
CA THR A 177 20.81 1.26 -4.61
C THR A 177 19.91 2.22 -5.38
N GLY A 178 18.85 2.69 -4.75
CA GLY A 178 17.89 3.63 -5.32
C GLY A 178 17.86 4.97 -4.59
N SER A 179 17.07 5.89 -5.11
CA SER A 179 16.71 7.11 -4.39
C SER A 179 15.72 6.79 -3.28
N THR A 180 15.69 7.62 -2.23
CA THR A 180 14.65 7.51 -1.21
C THR A 180 13.33 8.08 -1.75
N ALA A 181 12.26 7.31 -1.63
CA ALA A 181 10.89 7.74 -1.86
C ALA A 181 10.08 7.61 -0.57
N TYR A 182 9.13 8.53 -0.37
CA TYR A 182 8.15 8.44 0.71
C TYR A 182 6.79 8.25 0.08
N VAL A 183 6.19 7.09 0.29
CA VAL A 183 4.90 6.71 -0.31
C VAL A 183 4.05 6.03 0.75
N ALA A 184 2.74 6.27 0.72
CA ALA A 184 1.78 5.69 1.67
C ALA A 184 2.22 5.83 3.16
N GLY A 185 2.89 6.93 3.49
CA GLY A 185 3.32 7.23 4.87
C GLY A 185 4.59 6.51 5.33
N ALA A 186 5.32 5.82 4.45
CA ALA A 186 6.55 5.09 4.77
C ALA A 186 7.70 5.43 3.82
N GLY A 187 8.92 5.11 4.24
CA GLY A 187 10.14 5.29 3.44
C GLY A 187 10.50 4.04 2.65
N TYR A 188 10.87 4.24 1.39
CA TYR A 188 11.29 3.19 0.47
C TYR A 188 12.57 3.58 -0.25
N ALA A 189 13.44 2.60 -0.54
CA ALA A 189 14.42 2.74 -1.60
C ALA A 189 13.68 2.52 -2.94
N SER A 190 13.87 3.41 -3.92
CA SER A 190 13.14 3.35 -5.19
C SER A 190 14.10 3.43 -6.36
N TRP A 191 13.88 2.60 -7.37
CA TRP A 191 14.64 2.61 -8.64
C TRP A 191 13.72 2.36 -9.82
N GLN A 192 14.19 2.74 -11.01
CA GLN A 192 13.50 2.51 -12.27
C GLN A 192 14.40 1.71 -13.20
N LEU A 193 13.81 0.79 -13.94
CA LEU A 193 14.45 -0.05 -14.92
C LEU A 193 13.59 -0.13 -16.19
N THR A 194 14.20 -0.55 -17.27
CA THR A 194 13.49 -1.13 -18.41
C THR A 194 13.75 -2.62 -18.39
N ILE A 195 12.69 -3.39 -18.19
CA ILE A 195 12.77 -4.85 -18.27
C ILE A 195 12.71 -5.28 -19.73
N ALA A 196 13.51 -6.27 -20.09
CA ALA A 196 13.50 -6.89 -21.41
C ALA A 196 13.36 -8.40 -21.26
N ALA A 197 12.23 -8.95 -21.66
CA ALA A 197 11.97 -10.39 -21.63
C ALA A 197 11.03 -10.77 -22.78
N ASN A 198 11.16 -12.01 -23.28
CA ASN A 198 10.29 -12.58 -24.31
C ASN A 198 10.13 -11.72 -25.58
N GLY A 199 11.19 -10.98 -25.96
CA GLY A 199 11.17 -10.09 -27.11
C GLY A 199 10.41 -8.77 -26.91
N ARG A 200 10.01 -8.46 -25.70
CA ARG A 200 9.31 -7.23 -25.30
C ARG A 200 10.14 -6.43 -24.32
N GLN A 201 9.77 -5.15 -24.17
CA GLN A 201 10.35 -4.25 -23.18
C GLN A 201 9.22 -3.45 -22.53
N TRP A 202 9.34 -3.21 -21.23
CA TRP A 202 8.41 -2.36 -20.48
C TRP A 202 9.14 -1.58 -19.38
N PRO A 203 8.70 -0.38 -19.05
CA PRO A 203 9.21 0.36 -17.90
C PRO A 203 8.76 -0.29 -16.59
N MET A 204 9.65 -0.32 -15.61
CA MET A 204 9.37 -0.80 -14.27
C MET A 204 9.83 0.21 -13.23
N VAL A 205 9.03 0.41 -12.19
CA VAL A 205 9.44 1.10 -10.97
C VAL A 205 9.30 0.17 -9.78
N ALA A 206 10.32 0.12 -8.94
CA ALA A 206 10.29 -0.68 -7.72
C ALA A 206 10.50 0.19 -6.48
N TYR A 207 9.87 -0.24 -5.40
CA TYR A 207 9.91 0.36 -4.07
C TYR A 207 10.25 -0.73 -3.07
N GLN A 208 11.40 -0.65 -2.41
CA GLN A 208 11.78 -1.57 -1.34
C GLN A 208 11.60 -0.88 0.00
N ALA A 209 10.81 -1.45 0.89
CA ALA A 209 10.57 -0.92 2.22
C ALA A 209 11.89 -0.78 2.99
N GLN A 210 12.14 0.40 3.57
CA GLN A 210 13.29 0.64 4.44
C GLN A 210 13.15 -0.08 5.78
N THR A 211 11.91 -0.35 6.20
CA THR A 211 11.60 -1.18 7.37
C THR A 211 10.89 -2.44 6.87
N PRO A 212 11.55 -3.60 6.79
CA PRO A 212 10.93 -4.84 6.35
C PRO A 212 9.75 -5.23 7.22
N THR A 213 8.72 -5.80 6.59
CA THR A 213 7.53 -6.33 7.27
C THR A 213 7.02 -7.60 6.60
N THR A 214 6.41 -8.47 7.41
CA THR A 214 5.75 -9.69 6.94
C THR A 214 4.23 -9.53 6.83
N SER A 215 3.71 -8.36 7.19
CA SER A 215 2.29 -8.09 7.08
C SER A 215 2.00 -6.61 6.89
N VAL A 216 0.96 -6.32 6.12
CA VAL A 216 0.38 -4.99 5.93
C VAL A 216 -1.14 -5.07 6.06
N THR A 217 -1.74 -3.99 6.54
CA THR A 217 -3.19 -3.81 6.60
C THR A 217 -3.55 -2.47 6.00
N GLY A 218 -4.45 -2.47 5.01
CA GLY A 218 -4.89 -1.27 4.32
C GLY A 218 -3.76 -0.55 3.58
N LEU A 219 -2.75 -1.27 3.07
CA LEU A 219 -1.68 -0.65 2.30
C LEU A 219 -2.27 0.10 1.11
N ASP A 220 -2.03 1.40 1.03
CA ASP A 220 -2.55 2.25 -0.04
C ASP A 220 -1.72 2.06 -1.33
N LEU A 221 -2.12 1.07 -2.15
CA LEU A 221 -1.49 0.79 -3.45
C LEU A 221 -1.69 1.95 -4.43
N ARG A 222 -2.81 2.70 -4.32
CA ARG A 222 -3.06 3.88 -5.15
C ARG A 222 -2.00 4.96 -4.95
N ALA A 223 -1.45 5.10 -3.74
CA ALA A 223 -0.37 6.05 -3.48
C ALA A 223 0.88 5.72 -4.30
N PHE A 224 1.23 4.45 -4.46
CA PHE A 224 2.34 4.00 -5.31
C PHE A 224 2.04 4.24 -6.79
N VAL A 225 0.82 3.97 -7.24
CA VAL A 225 0.39 4.27 -8.61
C VAL A 225 0.52 5.77 -8.91
N ARG A 226 0.10 6.63 -7.99
CA ARG A 226 0.26 8.09 -8.13
C ARG A 226 1.73 8.52 -8.22
N ASP A 227 2.61 7.95 -7.40
CA ASP A 227 4.04 8.22 -7.48
C ASP A 227 4.64 7.73 -8.81
N ALA A 228 4.23 6.55 -9.30
CA ALA A 228 4.65 6.02 -10.59
C ALA A 228 4.16 6.89 -11.78
N VAL A 229 2.95 7.43 -11.69
CA VAL A 229 2.44 8.41 -12.67
C VAL A 229 3.25 9.70 -12.64
N ALA A 230 3.54 10.23 -11.46
CA ALA A 230 4.35 11.45 -11.30
C ALA A 230 5.78 11.28 -11.81
N ARG A 231 6.31 10.05 -11.80
CA ARG A 231 7.63 9.70 -12.38
C ARG A 231 7.58 9.46 -13.88
N GLY A 232 6.40 9.46 -14.51
CA GLY A 232 6.22 9.16 -15.93
C GLY A 232 6.42 7.69 -16.30
N VAL A 233 6.35 6.76 -15.33
CA VAL A 233 6.44 5.31 -15.57
C VAL A 233 5.08 4.74 -15.95
N VAL A 234 4.01 5.23 -15.35
CA VAL A 234 2.63 4.84 -15.63
C VAL A 234 1.88 6.02 -16.24
N ASP A 235 1.13 5.77 -17.32
CA ASP A 235 0.27 6.79 -17.92
C ASP A 235 -1.14 6.72 -17.29
N PRO A 236 -1.76 7.85 -16.90
CA PRO A 236 -3.12 7.87 -16.34
C PRO A 236 -4.19 7.32 -17.26
N SER A 237 -3.97 7.26 -18.57
CA SER A 237 -4.89 6.67 -19.55
C SER A 237 -4.82 5.14 -19.61
N TRP A 238 -3.78 4.52 -19.07
CA TRP A 238 -3.62 3.07 -19.03
C TRP A 238 -4.52 2.42 -17.98
N TYR A 239 -4.48 1.11 -17.91
CA TYR A 239 -5.33 0.30 -17.04
C TYR A 239 -4.47 -0.52 -16.08
N LEU A 240 -4.77 -0.44 -14.79
CA LEU A 240 -4.32 -1.44 -13.82
C LEU A 240 -5.06 -2.74 -14.11
N VAL A 241 -4.34 -3.81 -14.43
CA VAL A 241 -4.94 -5.09 -14.85
C VAL A 241 -4.83 -6.17 -13.78
N SER A 242 -3.75 -6.15 -12.96
CA SER A 242 -3.63 -7.06 -11.83
C SER A 242 -2.96 -6.41 -10.62
N ILE A 243 -3.30 -6.92 -9.45
CA ILE A 243 -2.62 -6.72 -8.17
C ILE A 243 -2.22 -8.11 -7.68
N GLU A 244 -0.94 -8.37 -7.69
CA GLU A 244 -0.33 -9.65 -7.36
C GLU A 244 0.45 -9.53 -6.06
N ALA A 245 0.49 -10.61 -5.27
CA ALA A 245 1.23 -10.68 -4.00
C ALA A 245 1.93 -12.03 -3.89
N GLY A 246 3.25 -12.02 -3.88
CA GLY A 246 4.02 -13.24 -4.01
C GLY A 246 5.47 -13.12 -3.58
N PHE A 247 6.25 -14.08 -4.03
CA PHE A 247 7.64 -14.25 -3.64
C PHE A 247 8.50 -14.47 -4.89
N GLU A 248 9.33 -13.49 -5.28
CA GLU A 248 10.36 -13.81 -6.29
C GLU A 248 11.42 -14.70 -5.67
N LEU A 249 11.70 -15.83 -6.30
CA LEU A 249 12.64 -16.84 -5.82
C LEU A 249 13.92 -16.88 -6.64
N TRP A 250 15.06 -16.66 -6.00
CA TRP A 250 16.38 -16.99 -6.54
C TRP A 250 16.82 -18.37 -6.08
N SER A 251 16.58 -18.73 -4.81
CA SER A 251 16.85 -20.07 -4.31
C SER A 251 15.98 -20.44 -3.12
N GLY A 252 15.71 -21.75 -2.94
CA GLY A 252 14.90 -22.26 -1.85
C GLY A 252 13.40 -22.00 -2.07
N GLY A 253 12.72 -21.46 -1.09
CA GLY A 253 11.31 -21.08 -1.14
C GLY A 253 10.36 -22.03 -0.43
N ALA A 254 10.72 -23.30 -0.18
CA ALA A 254 9.86 -24.21 0.57
C ALA A 254 9.54 -23.67 1.96
N GLY A 255 8.25 -23.63 2.33
CA GLY A 255 7.75 -23.07 3.60
C GLY A 255 7.36 -21.59 3.51
N LEU A 256 7.59 -20.89 2.40
CA LEU A 256 6.97 -19.60 2.15
C LEU A 256 5.45 -19.76 2.12
N ARG A 257 4.74 -18.80 2.74
CA ARG A 257 3.28 -18.86 2.78
C ARG A 257 2.68 -17.46 2.77
N THR A 258 1.68 -17.28 1.94
CA THR A 258 0.67 -16.24 2.08
C THR A 258 -0.40 -16.76 3.03
N ASP A 259 -0.46 -16.16 4.23
CA ASP A 259 -1.43 -16.55 5.26
C ASP A 259 -2.81 -15.98 4.97
N SER A 260 -2.87 -14.77 4.41
CA SER A 260 -4.09 -14.10 3.97
C SER A 260 -3.76 -13.02 2.95
N PHE A 261 -4.69 -12.81 2.02
CA PHE A 261 -4.64 -11.74 1.02
C PHE A 261 -6.03 -11.18 0.80
N ALA A 262 -6.14 -9.85 0.75
CA ALA A 262 -7.36 -9.15 0.38
C ALA A 262 -7.04 -7.85 -0.35
N THR A 263 -7.93 -7.47 -1.28
CA THR A 263 -7.88 -6.22 -2.02
C THR A 263 -9.23 -5.51 -1.97
N ASP A 264 -9.20 -4.17 -1.91
CA ASP A 264 -10.37 -3.31 -2.10
C ASP A 264 -10.06 -2.31 -3.21
N VAL A 265 -10.57 -2.59 -4.40
CA VAL A 265 -10.39 -1.75 -5.60
C VAL A 265 -11.73 -1.17 -5.99
N ARG A 266 -11.79 0.15 -6.14
CA ARG A 266 -13.03 0.85 -6.51
C ARG A 266 -12.74 1.96 -7.52
N PRO A 267 -13.59 2.09 -8.54
CA PRO A 267 -13.57 3.27 -9.41
C PRO A 267 -14.05 4.51 -8.65
N GLY A 268 -13.75 5.69 -9.18
CA GLY A 268 -14.17 6.97 -8.63
C GLY A 268 -12.98 7.87 -8.31
N ARG A 269 -13.22 8.88 -7.45
CA ARG A 269 -12.18 9.82 -7.01
C ARG A 269 -12.31 10.05 -5.52
N PRO A 270 -11.23 9.97 -4.73
CA PRO A 270 -11.30 10.40 -3.35
C PRO A 270 -11.64 11.89 -3.30
N ALA A 271 -12.71 12.22 -2.60
CA ALA A 271 -13.17 13.59 -2.48
C ALA A 271 -13.64 13.92 -1.07
N GLY A 272 -13.43 15.16 -0.66
CA GLY A 272 -13.77 15.64 0.66
C GLY A 272 -12.81 16.71 1.16
N PRO A 273 -12.84 17.01 2.46
CA PRO A 273 -11.97 18.01 3.04
C PRO A 273 -10.50 17.55 3.05
N VAL A 274 -9.59 18.46 2.75
CA VAL A 274 -8.16 18.32 3.02
C VAL A 274 -7.90 18.91 4.41
N GLY A 275 -7.68 18.01 5.38
CA GLY A 275 -7.46 18.39 6.77
C GLY A 275 -6.07 18.96 6.98
N ALA A 276 -6.00 20.12 7.61
CA ALA A 276 -4.77 20.77 8.05
C ALA A 276 -4.47 20.44 9.53
N PRO A 277 -3.24 20.68 9.98
CA PRO A 277 -2.89 20.63 11.39
C PRO A 277 -3.83 21.50 12.25
N GLY A 278 -4.15 21.03 13.46
CA GLY A 278 -5.02 21.78 14.36
C GLY A 278 -6.52 21.70 14.06
N GLY A 279 -6.95 20.82 13.14
CA GLY A 279 -8.37 20.56 12.87
C GLY A 279 -9.03 21.59 11.96
N GLN A 280 -8.23 22.29 11.16
CA GLN A 280 -8.70 23.17 10.09
C GLN A 280 -8.76 22.40 8.78
N CYS A 281 -9.44 22.96 7.77
CA CYS A 281 -9.53 22.45 6.43
C CYS A 281 -9.01 23.48 5.42
N LEU A 282 -8.34 22.99 4.38
CA LEU A 282 -7.96 23.82 3.25
C LEU A 282 -9.21 24.24 2.50
N ALA A 283 -9.36 25.55 2.29
CA ALA A 283 -10.52 26.16 1.66
C ALA A 283 -10.12 27.07 0.50
N ASP A 284 -10.92 27.10 -0.56
CA ASP A 284 -10.87 28.14 -1.58
C ASP A 284 -11.39 29.46 -1.03
N LEU A 285 -10.81 30.58 -1.47
CA LEU A 285 -11.32 31.93 -1.21
C LEU A 285 -11.73 32.58 -2.54
N PRO A 286 -12.92 32.23 -3.08
CA PRO A 286 -13.32 32.67 -4.39
C PRO A 286 -13.46 34.20 -4.48
N GLY A 287 -13.09 34.74 -5.65
CA GLY A 287 -13.40 36.13 -6.01
C GLY A 287 -12.42 37.20 -5.51
N THR A 288 -11.29 36.84 -4.94
CA THR A 288 -10.33 37.81 -4.41
C THR A 288 -9.38 38.37 -5.48
N VAL A 289 -9.18 37.68 -6.62
CA VAL A 289 -8.28 38.15 -7.71
C VAL A 289 -8.91 37.86 -9.07
N ALA A 290 -9.28 38.89 -9.82
CA ALA A 290 -9.78 38.73 -11.18
C ALA A 290 -8.65 38.26 -12.12
N GLY A 291 -8.75 37.00 -12.65
CA GLY A 291 -7.84 36.47 -13.66
C GLY A 291 -6.46 36.02 -13.16
N GLY A 292 -6.21 36.01 -11.85
CA GLY A 292 -4.97 35.54 -11.22
C GLY A 292 -5.17 34.22 -10.43
N PRO A 293 -4.11 33.73 -9.77
CA PRO A 293 -4.20 32.63 -8.81
C PRO A 293 -5.16 32.97 -7.68
N GLU A 294 -6.07 32.05 -7.34
CA GLU A 294 -6.98 32.25 -6.22
C GLU A 294 -6.31 31.79 -4.93
N PRO A 295 -6.29 32.61 -3.88
CA PRO A 295 -5.68 32.24 -2.63
C PRO A 295 -6.48 31.11 -1.95
N VAL A 296 -5.79 30.26 -1.22
CA VAL A 296 -6.38 29.27 -0.34
C VAL A 296 -6.16 29.66 1.11
N ALA A 297 -7.07 29.28 1.99
CA ALA A 297 -6.98 29.57 3.41
C ALA A 297 -7.23 28.31 4.26
N LEU A 298 -6.85 28.37 5.52
CA LEU A 298 -7.11 27.36 6.52
C LEU A 298 -8.27 27.82 7.40
N LEU A 299 -9.42 27.22 7.23
CA LEU A 299 -10.66 27.57 7.93
C LEU A 299 -11.13 26.40 8.80
N PRO A 300 -11.94 26.67 9.86
CA PRO A 300 -12.62 25.59 10.56
C PRO A 300 -13.35 24.67 9.58
N CYS A 301 -13.23 23.36 9.76
CA CYS A 301 -13.92 22.39 8.91
C CYS A 301 -15.44 22.49 9.15
N ASP A 302 -16.19 22.93 8.15
CA ASP A 302 -17.64 23.13 8.23
C ASP A 302 -18.42 22.30 7.19
N GLY A 303 -17.70 21.56 6.33
CA GLY A 303 -18.28 20.74 5.27
C GLY A 303 -18.81 21.53 4.08
N SER A 304 -18.47 22.83 3.98
CA SER A 304 -18.84 23.67 2.83
C SER A 304 -18.24 23.19 1.53
N SER A 305 -18.81 23.61 0.40
CA SER A 305 -18.29 23.30 -0.95
C SER A 305 -16.86 23.79 -1.14
N ASP A 306 -16.51 24.91 -0.51
CA ASP A 306 -15.19 25.55 -0.66
C ASP A 306 -14.05 24.75 -0.03
N GLN A 307 -14.41 23.78 0.83
CA GLN A 307 -13.50 22.83 1.45
C GLN A 307 -13.49 21.46 0.77
N TRP A 308 -14.19 21.30 -0.36
CA TRP A 308 -14.35 20.02 -1.04
C TRP A 308 -13.32 19.84 -2.15
N TRP A 309 -12.37 18.97 -1.93
CA TRP A 309 -11.26 18.68 -2.85
C TRP A 309 -11.37 17.28 -3.45
N THR A 310 -10.93 17.12 -4.69
CA THR A 310 -10.72 15.81 -5.30
C THR A 310 -9.23 15.50 -5.38
N VAL A 311 -8.88 14.25 -5.11
CA VAL A 311 -7.51 13.73 -5.18
C VAL A 311 -7.37 12.90 -6.44
N GLU A 312 -6.67 13.45 -7.43
CA GLU A 312 -6.50 12.78 -8.71
C GLU A 312 -5.28 11.84 -8.72
N THR A 313 -5.29 10.87 -9.63
CA THR A 313 -4.16 9.92 -9.79
C THR A 313 -2.94 10.57 -10.43
N ASP A 314 -3.12 11.66 -11.16
CA ASP A 314 -2.01 12.48 -11.68
C ASP A 314 -1.29 13.31 -10.59
N GLY A 315 -1.66 13.10 -9.33
CA GLY A 315 -1.06 13.80 -8.19
C GLY A 315 -1.66 15.18 -7.93
N THR A 316 -2.60 15.65 -8.74
CA THR A 316 -3.24 16.96 -8.50
C THR A 316 -4.30 16.88 -7.40
N LEU A 317 -4.40 17.95 -6.62
CA LEU A 317 -5.53 18.23 -5.74
C LEU A 317 -6.39 19.29 -6.41
N ARG A 318 -7.68 18.99 -6.64
CA ARG A 318 -8.54 19.88 -7.42
C ARG A 318 -9.74 20.35 -6.61
N HIS A 319 -10.09 21.62 -6.82
CA HIS A 319 -11.32 22.23 -6.35
C HIS A 319 -11.94 23.04 -7.51
N ALA A 320 -13.26 22.91 -7.71
CA ALA A 320 -14.00 23.62 -8.76
C ALA A 320 -13.33 23.60 -10.16
N GLY A 321 -12.70 22.46 -10.53
CA GLY A 321 -12.00 22.29 -11.82
C GLY A 321 -10.62 22.95 -11.92
N LYS A 322 -10.13 23.58 -10.84
CA LYS A 322 -8.77 24.16 -10.72
C LYS A 322 -7.87 23.26 -9.91
N CYS A 323 -6.58 23.40 -10.10
CA CYS A 323 -5.54 22.68 -9.38
C CYS A 323 -4.95 23.51 -8.24
N LEU A 324 -4.80 22.89 -7.07
CA LEU A 324 -3.90 23.45 -6.05
C LEU A 324 -2.49 23.48 -6.63
N GLY A 325 -1.88 24.63 -6.60
CA GLY A 325 -0.52 24.86 -7.07
C GLY A 325 0.25 25.79 -6.15
N THR A 326 1.45 26.13 -6.56
CA THR A 326 2.30 27.08 -5.86
C THR A 326 3.20 27.82 -6.83
N ASP A 327 3.61 29.02 -6.45
CA ASP A 327 4.69 29.77 -7.07
C ASP A 327 6.06 29.53 -6.42
N GLY A 328 6.13 28.58 -5.47
CA GLY A 328 7.30 28.27 -4.64
C GLY A 328 7.24 28.88 -3.23
N ASN A 329 6.28 29.74 -2.95
CA ASN A 329 6.08 30.36 -1.63
C ASN A 329 4.68 30.07 -1.08
N ALA A 330 3.63 30.58 -1.75
CA ALA A 330 2.26 30.40 -1.31
C ALA A 330 1.55 29.32 -2.11
N ALA A 331 0.58 28.64 -1.47
CA ALA A 331 -0.35 27.77 -2.16
C ALA A 331 -1.53 28.58 -2.72
N SER A 332 -1.99 28.23 -3.91
CA SER A 332 -3.08 28.90 -4.61
C SER A 332 -3.79 27.96 -5.59
N LEU A 333 -5.02 28.29 -5.97
CA LEU A 333 -5.73 27.61 -7.03
C LEU A 333 -5.42 28.24 -8.39
N ASN A 334 -5.11 27.38 -9.35
CA ASN A 334 -4.71 27.77 -10.71
C ASN A 334 -5.43 26.91 -11.75
N PRO A 335 -5.59 27.39 -13.00
CA PRO A 335 -6.00 26.51 -14.08
C PRO A 335 -5.04 25.32 -14.21
N CYS A 336 -5.57 24.10 -14.26
CA CYS A 336 -4.75 22.90 -14.43
C CYS A 336 -4.08 22.92 -15.81
N ASN A 337 -2.76 22.85 -15.87
CA ASN A 337 -1.97 22.93 -17.11
C ASN A 337 -0.88 21.84 -17.22
N GLY A 338 -0.93 20.81 -16.37
CA GLY A 338 0.07 19.72 -16.33
C GLY A 338 1.42 20.13 -15.72
N SER A 339 1.52 21.32 -15.12
CA SER A 339 2.75 21.78 -14.47
C SER A 339 3.10 20.89 -13.27
N PRO A 340 4.40 20.57 -13.05
CA PRO A 340 4.84 19.87 -11.84
C PRO A 340 4.57 20.67 -10.55
N TYR A 341 4.35 21.99 -10.64
CA TYR A 341 3.92 22.83 -9.52
C TYR A 341 2.50 22.56 -9.05
N HIS A 342 1.72 21.76 -9.79
CA HIS A 342 0.37 21.30 -9.40
C HIS A 342 0.35 19.86 -8.84
N VAL A 343 1.50 19.17 -8.86
CA VAL A 343 1.60 17.77 -8.43
C VAL A 343 2.04 17.72 -6.96
N TRP A 344 1.22 17.04 -6.15
CA TRP A 344 1.41 16.84 -4.73
C TRP A 344 1.47 15.36 -4.38
N LEU A 345 2.59 14.93 -3.83
CA LEU A 345 2.81 13.55 -3.41
C LEU A 345 2.72 13.45 -1.89
N VAL A 346 2.07 12.39 -1.42
CA VAL A 346 1.94 12.14 0.01
C VAL A 346 3.21 11.49 0.53
N GLY A 347 3.95 12.23 1.33
CA GLY A 347 5.18 11.79 1.99
C GLY A 347 4.95 11.26 3.40
N LEU A 348 6.04 11.20 4.14
CA LEU A 348 6.05 10.71 5.52
C LEU A 348 5.11 11.54 6.42
N ALA A 349 4.35 10.86 7.29
CA ALA A 349 3.43 11.48 8.24
C ALA A 349 2.37 12.41 7.62
N GLY A 350 2.00 12.19 6.35
CA GLY A 350 0.99 12.98 5.65
C GLY A 350 1.52 14.30 5.07
N ALA A 351 2.84 14.48 4.98
CA ALA A 351 3.40 15.64 4.29
C ALA A 351 2.95 15.65 2.81
N LEU A 352 2.57 16.81 2.31
CA LEU A 352 2.26 17.01 0.90
C LEU A 352 3.46 17.68 0.22
N TRP A 353 4.26 16.88 -0.46
CA TRP A 353 5.44 17.32 -1.20
C TRP A 353 5.07 17.80 -2.60
N ASN A 354 5.48 19.02 -2.97
CA ASN A 354 5.27 19.58 -4.29
C ASN A 354 6.41 19.20 -5.24
N GLN A 355 6.09 18.59 -6.37
CA GLN A 355 7.08 18.10 -7.32
C GLN A 355 7.87 19.24 -7.98
N GLY A 356 7.22 20.35 -8.35
CA GLY A 356 7.85 21.48 -9.04
C GLY A 356 8.71 22.35 -8.12
N ALA A 357 8.24 22.60 -6.90
CA ALA A 357 8.93 23.47 -5.94
C ALA A 357 9.89 22.72 -5.01
N SER A 358 9.85 21.38 -5.00
CA SER A 358 10.66 20.52 -4.11
C SER A 358 10.51 20.88 -2.62
N GLY A 359 9.32 21.34 -2.21
CA GLY A 359 8.98 21.74 -0.85
C GLY A 359 7.69 21.07 -0.36
N CYS A 360 7.43 21.13 0.94
CA CYS A 360 6.23 20.62 1.55
C CYS A 360 5.21 21.72 1.85
N LEU A 361 3.92 21.43 1.57
CA LEU A 361 2.82 22.30 1.97
C LEU A 361 2.83 22.44 3.50
N ARG A 362 2.71 23.66 3.99
CA ARG A 362 2.77 23.96 5.41
C ARG A 362 1.63 24.89 5.83
N ASP A 363 1.06 24.62 6.98
CA ASP A 363 0.36 25.59 7.81
C ASP A 363 1.40 26.33 8.67
N PRO A 364 1.72 27.59 8.39
CA PRO A 364 2.76 28.31 9.13
C PRO A 364 2.40 28.57 10.60
N ALA A 365 1.10 28.53 10.92
CA ALA A 365 0.59 28.72 12.28
C ALA A 365 0.39 27.41 13.04
N ALA A 366 0.62 26.26 12.40
CA ALA A 366 0.41 24.91 12.96
C ALA A 366 -0.93 24.74 13.67
N GLY A 367 -2.02 25.31 13.10
CA GLY A 367 -3.38 25.22 13.61
C GLY A 367 -3.78 26.30 14.64
N SER A 368 -2.90 27.25 14.97
CA SER A 368 -3.19 28.23 16.00
C SER A 368 -3.95 29.47 15.51
N VAL A 369 -4.03 29.72 14.19
CA VAL A 369 -4.69 30.91 13.62
C VAL A 369 -5.60 30.52 12.45
N PRO A 370 -6.94 30.54 12.61
CA PRO A 370 -7.85 30.38 11.49
C PRO A 370 -7.75 31.53 10.48
N GLY A 371 -7.91 31.22 9.18
CA GLY A 371 -7.89 32.20 8.10
C GLY A 371 -6.50 32.51 7.54
N GLY A 372 -5.44 31.89 8.07
CA GLY A 372 -4.11 31.93 7.48
C GLY A 372 -4.04 31.20 6.16
N GLY A 373 -3.13 31.60 5.26
CA GLY A 373 -2.82 30.88 4.03
C GLY A 373 -1.92 29.68 4.31
N ALA A 374 -1.89 28.73 3.38
CA ALA A 374 -0.87 27.70 3.35
C ALA A 374 0.32 28.15 2.51
N ASP A 375 1.52 27.83 2.96
CA ASP A 375 2.78 28.14 2.27
C ASP A 375 3.60 26.89 1.99
N LEU A 376 4.79 27.07 1.40
CA LEU A 376 5.78 26.01 1.22
C LEU A 376 6.98 26.22 2.10
N ALA A 377 7.51 25.10 2.62
CA ALA A 377 8.76 25.08 3.37
C ALA A 377 9.55 23.80 3.01
N GLY A 378 10.83 23.77 3.43
CA GLY A 378 11.57 22.52 3.40
C GLY A 378 10.84 21.42 4.19
N CYS A 379 10.87 20.20 3.70
CA CYS A 379 10.22 19.08 4.36
C CYS A 379 11.00 18.69 5.62
N ASP A 380 10.50 19.03 6.78
CA ASP A 380 11.14 18.82 8.08
C ASP A 380 10.32 17.93 9.04
N GLY A 381 9.12 17.48 8.57
CA GLY A 381 8.20 16.65 9.36
C GLY A 381 7.54 17.37 10.53
N SER A 382 7.63 18.70 10.56
CA SER A 382 7.00 19.53 11.60
C SER A 382 5.47 19.32 11.64
N PRO A 383 4.82 19.60 12.78
CA PRO A 383 3.36 19.48 12.87
C PRO A 383 2.61 20.26 11.79
N GLY A 384 3.12 21.42 11.36
CA GLY A 384 2.51 22.24 10.30
C GLY A 384 2.51 21.60 8.91
N GLN A 385 3.22 20.50 8.71
CA GLN A 385 3.30 19.79 7.42
C GLN A 385 2.47 18.49 7.39
N ARG A 386 1.65 18.20 8.41
CA ARG A 386 0.88 16.96 8.51
C ARG A 386 -0.55 17.16 8.03
N TRP A 387 -0.82 16.73 6.82
CA TRP A 387 -2.11 16.87 6.16
C TRP A 387 -2.88 15.55 6.16
N THR A 388 -4.18 15.63 6.11
CA THR A 388 -5.07 14.46 5.93
C THR A 388 -5.84 14.63 4.63
N LEU A 389 -5.62 13.73 3.68
CA LEU A 389 -6.37 13.70 2.42
C LEU A 389 -7.69 12.94 2.58
N PRO A 390 -8.72 13.31 1.78
CA PRO A 390 -9.97 12.57 1.75
C PRO A 390 -9.74 11.12 1.28
N ALA A 391 -10.37 10.18 1.97
CA ALA A 391 -10.34 8.75 1.64
C ALA A 391 -11.67 8.23 1.06
N ASN A 392 -12.74 9.02 1.16
CA ASN A 392 -14.04 8.64 0.63
C ASN A 392 -14.04 8.78 -0.90
N VAL A 393 -14.39 7.71 -1.58
CA VAL A 393 -14.52 7.67 -3.04
C VAL A 393 -15.94 8.06 -3.44
N VAL A 394 -16.07 8.99 -4.35
CA VAL A 394 -17.34 9.49 -4.92
C VAL A 394 -17.40 9.24 -6.41
#